data_fb6928f25c8ae5cbf3ca6d34b444ff05
#
_entry.id   fb6928f25c8ae5cbf3ca6d34b444ff05
#
_cell.length_a   1.000
_cell.length_b   1.000
_cell.length_c   1.000
_cell.angle_alpha   90.00
_cell.angle_beta   90.00
_cell.angle_gamma   90.00
#
_symmetry.space_group_name_H-M   'P 1'
#
loop_
_entity.id
_entity.type
_entity.pdbx_description
1 polymer ?
#
loop_
_entity_poly.entity_id
_entity_poly.type
_entity_poly.pdbx_seq_one_letter_code
_entity_poly.pdbx_strand_id
1 'polypeptide(L)'
;MKKVMLVFGTRPEAIKMCPLVNELKKRKELQTVVCVTGQHRQMLDMVLEAFDVTPDYDLSIMKDKQTLFDVTTNILNRIREVLEKEKPDVVLVHGDTSTTFVTALACFYLQIPVGHVEAGLRTYNIYSPYPEEFNRQAVSIISKFNFAPTELSKQNLLKEGKDPDSIYVTGNTAIDALKTTVRESYTHPELEWAKGSRLIMITAHRRENLGEPMRHMFKAIRRVMDEHPDVKAIYPIHMNPVVREIADEFLGGDDRIHIIEPLDVLDFHNFLSRSYLILTDSGGIQEEAPSLGKPVLVMRDTTERPEGIVAGTLKLVGTEEETIYNEFSRLLSDKEEYEAMRKASNPYGDGHACERIADVLVNQL
;
A
#
# COMPACT_ATOMS: atom_id res chain seq x y z
N MET A 1 -28.40 -4.64 15.54
CA MET A 1 -27.33 -4.08 14.70
C MET A 1 -26.02 -4.63 15.23
N LYS A 2 -25.22 -5.27 14.38
CA LYS A 2 -23.93 -5.84 14.77
C LYS A 2 -22.85 -4.77 14.77
N LYS A 3 -21.99 -4.77 15.77
CA LYS A 3 -20.95 -3.76 15.94
C LYS A 3 -19.63 -4.24 15.37
N VAL A 4 -19.12 -3.53 14.36
CA VAL A 4 -17.83 -3.75 13.73
C VAL A 4 -16.89 -2.62 14.10
N MET A 5 -15.76 -2.94 14.74
CA MET A 5 -14.74 -1.95 15.07
C MET A 5 -13.53 -2.13 14.14
N LEU A 6 -13.05 -1.04 13.54
CA LEU A 6 -11.81 -1.03 12.76
C LEU A 6 -10.72 -0.37 13.57
N VAL A 7 -9.55 -1.03 13.64
CA VAL A 7 -8.40 -0.52 14.39
C VAL A 7 -7.19 -0.44 13.47
N PHE A 8 -6.60 0.75 13.34
CA PHE A 8 -5.41 0.99 12.53
C PHE A 8 -4.62 2.19 13.08
N GLY A 9 -3.35 2.34 12.68
CA GLY A 9 -2.51 3.35 13.33
C GLY A 9 -1.50 4.05 12.45
N THR A 10 -1.25 3.55 11.24
CA THR A 10 -0.27 4.11 10.31
C THR A 10 -0.94 4.65 9.05
N ARG A 11 -0.23 5.52 8.33
CA ARG A 11 -0.69 6.06 7.04
C ARG A 11 -1.05 4.96 6.03
N PRO A 12 -0.20 3.92 5.80
CA PRO A 12 -0.54 2.85 4.85
C PRO A 12 -1.78 2.05 5.24
N GLU A 13 -1.97 1.78 6.53
CA GLU A 13 -3.20 1.14 7.01
C GLU A 13 -4.42 2.01 6.75
N ALA A 14 -4.34 3.31 7.07
CA ALA A 14 -5.47 4.23 6.90
C ALA A 14 -5.91 4.34 5.43
N ILE A 15 -4.98 4.41 4.48
CA ILE A 15 -5.29 4.44 3.04
C ILE A 15 -6.17 3.24 2.64
N LYS A 16 -5.91 2.07 3.21
CA LYS A 16 -6.59 0.81 2.89
C LYS A 16 -7.83 0.57 3.74
N MET A 17 -7.89 1.12 4.97
CA MET A 17 -9.01 0.91 5.89
C MET A 17 -10.10 1.98 5.78
N CYS A 18 -9.77 3.23 5.42
CA CYS A 18 -10.78 4.29 5.30
C CYS A 18 -11.85 4.00 4.23
N PRO A 19 -11.52 3.44 3.03
CA PRO A 19 -12.55 3.00 2.09
C PRO A 19 -13.49 1.96 2.70
N LEU A 20 -12.94 1.02 3.50
CA LEU A 20 -13.72 -0.01 4.18
C LEU A 20 -14.62 0.60 5.29
N VAL A 21 -14.13 1.59 6.04
CA VAL A 21 -14.96 2.35 6.99
C VAL A 21 -16.15 2.96 6.28
N ASN A 22 -15.93 3.63 5.15
CA ASN A 22 -16.98 4.29 4.39
C ASN A 22 -17.97 3.30 3.79
N GLU A 23 -17.51 2.11 3.36
CA GLU A 23 -18.40 1.06 2.86
C GLU A 23 -19.25 0.45 3.98
N LEU A 24 -18.65 0.15 5.14
CA LEU A 24 -19.38 -0.39 6.29
C LEU A 24 -20.44 0.59 6.84
N LYS A 25 -20.16 1.89 6.83
CA LYS A 25 -21.13 2.92 7.23
C LYS A 25 -22.38 2.97 6.34
N LYS A 26 -22.33 2.46 5.11
CA LYS A 26 -23.52 2.36 4.22
C LYS A 26 -24.42 1.18 4.58
N ARG A 27 -23.94 0.20 5.35
CA ARG A 27 -24.66 -1.02 5.71
C ARG A 27 -25.52 -0.77 6.96
N LYS A 28 -26.85 -0.78 6.79
CA LYS A 28 -27.81 -0.50 7.88
C LYS A 28 -27.82 -1.58 8.98
N GLU A 29 -27.34 -2.77 8.65
CA GLU A 29 -27.23 -3.92 9.55
C GLU A 29 -26.07 -3.79 10.53
N LEU A 30 -25.08 -2.92 10.21
CA LEU A 30 -23.84 -2.78 10.94
C LEU A 30 -23.74 -1.42 11.64
N GLN A 31 -23.18 -1.42 12.83
CA GLN A 31 -22.70 -0.22 13.52
C GLN A 31 -21.16 -0.20 13.39
N THR A 32 -20.62 0.82 12.74
CA THR A 32 -19.18 0.97 12.53
C THR A 32 -18.56 1.86 13.59
N VAL A 33 -17.49 1.39 14.23
CA VAL A 33 -16.68 2.14 15.20
C VAL A 33 -15.25 2.20 14.70
N VAL A 34 -14.65 3.36 14.73
CA VAL A 34 -13.27 3.58 14.25
C VAL A 34 -12.37 3.95 15.43
N CYS A 35 -11.31 3.16 15.63
CA CYS A 35 -10.29 3.42 16.62
C CYS A 35 -8.92 3.56 15.95
N VAL A 36 -8.25 4.68 16.14
CA VAL A 36 -6.89 4.88 15.65
C VAL A 36 -5.89 4.82 16.80
N THR A 37 -4.74 4.20 16.56
CA THR A 37 -3.68 4.16 17.58
C THR A 37 -2.82 5.41 17.57
N GLY A 38 -2.75 6.13 16.43
CA GLY A 38 -1.99 7.38 16.33
C GLY A 38 -0.48 7.17 16.38
N GLN A 39 0.02 6.10 15.74
CA GLN A 39 1.45 5.77 15.69
C GLN A 39 2.26 6.81 14.88
N HIS A 40 1.65 7.47 13.85
CA HIS A 40 2.23 8.55 13.03
C HIS A 40 1.17 9.62 12.78
N ARG A 41 0.97 10.52 13.74
CA ARG A 41 -0.18 11.42 13.82
C ARG A 41 -0.46 12.26 12.58
N GLN A 42 0.49 13.13 12.18
CA GLN A 42 0.25 14.07 11.07
C GLN A 42 -0.09 13.38 9.75
N MET A 43 0.64 12.32 9.40
CA MET A 43 0.40 11.58 8.16
C MET A 43 -0.91 10.80 8.20
N LEU A 44 -1.33 10.35 9.37
CA LEU A 44 -2.60 9.67 9.56
C LEU A 44 -3.77 10.64 9.39
N ASP A 45 -3.70 11.79 10.02
CA ASP A 45 -4.76 12.82 9.98
C ASP A 45 -5.05 13.29 8.54
N MET A 46 -4.01 13.48 7.72
CA MET A 46 -4.16 13.82 6.29
C MET A 46 -4.96 12.76 5.51
N VAL A 47 -4.75 11.49 5.80
CA VAL A 47 -5.51 10.41 5.15
C VAL A 47 -6.95 10.37 5.65
N LEU A 48 -7.16 10.49 6.95
CA LEU A 48 -8.50 10.55 7.54
C LEU A 48 -9.32 11.67 6.92
N GLU A 49 -8.73 12.85 6.75
CA GLU A 49 -9.36 14.00 6.09
C GLU A 49 -9.66 13.72 4.60
N ALA A 50 -8.71 13.14 3.86
CA ALA A 50 -8.89 12.83 2.44
C ALA A 50 -10.05 11.86 2.17
N PHE A 51 -10.34 10.98 3.12
CA PHE A 51 -11.45 10.01 3.05
C PHE A 51 -12.70 10.41 3.84
N ASP A 52 -12.73 11.59 4.45
CA ASP A 52 -13.83 12.06 5.32
C ASP A 52 -14.16 11.06 6.44
N VAL A 53 -13.12 10.55 7.10
CA VAL A 53 -13.24 9.62 8.21
C VAL A 53 -12.85 10.31 9.52
N THR A 54 -13.79 10.37 10.45
CA THR A 54 -13.53 10.83 11.82
C THR A 54 -13.47 9.61 12.74
N PRO A 55 -12.35 9.38 13.45
CA PRO A 55 -12.27 8.30 14.42
C PRO A 55 -13.12 8.56 15.66
N ASP A 56 -13.76 7.51 16.18
CA ASP A 56 -14.51 7.56 17.45
C ASP A 56 -13.55 7.52 18.65
N TYR A 57 -12.39 6.87 18.46
CA TYR A 57 -11.33 6.74 19.48
C TYR A 57 -9.97 6.99 18.88
N ASP A 58 -9.15 7.71 19.63
CA ASP A 58 -7.74 7.94 19.33
C ASP A 58 -6.91 7.60 20.57
N LEU A 59 -6.08 6.56 20.43
CA LEU A 59 -5.24 6.09 21.54
C LEU A 59 -4.00 6.95 21.74
N SER A 60 -3.62 7.78 20.76
CA SER A 60 -2.50 8.73 20.86
C SER A 60 -1.22 8.12 21.45
N ILE A 61 -0.79 6.97 20.91
CA ILE A 61 0.34 6.21 21.47
C ILE A 61 1.71 6.78 21.06
N MET A 62 1.77 7.70 20.11
CA MET A 62 3.02 8.22 19.58
C MET A 62 3.84 8.93 20.65
N LYS A 63 5.12 8.54 20.75
CA LYS A 63 6.15 9.21 21.53
C LYS A 63 7.47 9.17 20.77
N ASP A 64 8.34 10.14 21.01
CA ASP A 64 9.65 10.13 20.41
C ASP A 64 10.48 8.93 20.85
N LYS A 65 11.22 8.34 19.90
CA LYS A 65 12.16 7.23 20.15
C LYS A 65 11.54 5.99 20.80
N GLN A 66 10.28 5.68 20.51
CA GLN A 66 9.62 4.45 21.00
C GLN A 66 10.32 3.19 20.51
N THR A 67 10.47 2.23 21.40
CA THR A 67 10.84 0.85 21.07
C THR A 67 9.60 0.04 20.70
N LEU A 68 9.78 -1.14 20.11
CA LEU A 68 8.68 -2.08 19.89
C LEU A 68 7.97 -2.47 21.20
N PHE A 69 8.71 -2.53 22.31
CA PHE A 69 8.12 -2.78 23.64
C PHE A 69 7.17 -1.65 24.05
N ASP A 70 7.58 -0.41 23.86
CA ASP A 70 6.76 0.75 24.20
C ASP A 70 5.48 0.79 23.35
N VAL A 71 5.59 0.57 22.04
CA VAL A 71 4.44 0.51 21.12
C VAL A 71 3.49 -0.60 21.54
N THR A 72 4.00 -1.82 21.76
CA THR A 72 3.21 -2.99 22.17
C THR A 72 2.45 -2.77 23.47
N THR A 73 3.15 -2.32 24.51
CA THR A 73 2.54 -2.12 25.83
C THR A 73 1.54 -0.95 25.84
N ASN A 74 1.84 0.13 25.14
CA ASN A 74 0.92 1.28 25.02
C ASN A 74 -0.38 0.90 24.30
N ILE A 75 -0.28 0.18 23.17
CA ILE A 75 -1.49 -0.29 22.46
C ILE A 75 -2.28 -1.23 23.35
N LEU A 76 -1.63 -2.28 23.90
CA LEU A 76 -2.31 -3.32 24.68
C LEU A 76 -3.10 -2.74 25.85
N ASN A 77 -2.50 -1.82 26.60
CA ASN A 77 -3.15 -1.21 27.75
C ASN A 77 -4.32 -0.29 27.36
N ARG A 78 -4.17 0.53 26.32
CA ARG A 78 -5.18 1.51 25.95
C ARG A 78 -6.33 0.91 25.15
N ILE A 79 -6.06 -0.05 24.26
CA ILE A 79 -7.09 -0.69 23.44
C ILE A 79 -8.05 -1.53 24.30
N ARG A 80 -7.56 -2.09 25.40
CA ARG A 80 -8.37 -2.86 26.36
C ARG A 80 -9.58 -2.07 26.83
N GLU A 81 -9.40 -0.85 27.29
CA GLU A 81 -10.48 0.00 27.81
C GLU A 81 -11.56 0.27 26.75
N VAL A 82 -11.14 0.49 25.51
CA VAL A 82 -12.04 0.70 24.37
C VAL A 82 -12.83 -0.57 24.06
N LEU A 83 -12.16 -1.73 24.00
CA LEU A 83 -12.80 -3.01 23.70
C LEU A 83 -13.80 -3.43 24.81
N GLU A 84 -13.45 -3.26 26.08
CA GLU A 84 -14.32 -3.55 27.22
C GLU A 84 -15.57 -2.63 27.25
N LYS A 85 -15.42 -1.36 26.83
CA LYS A 85 -16.52 -0.39 26.73
C LYS A 85 -17.43 -0.68 25.55
N GLU A 86 -16.86 -0.83 24.35
CA GLU A 86 -17.60 -0.95 23.09
C GLU A 86 -18.19 -2.35 22.87
N LYS A 87 -17.53 -3.39 23.32
CA LYS A 87 -17.91 -4.80 23.16
C LYS A 87 -18.32 -5.14 21.73
N PRO A 88 -17.42 -4.93 20.74
CA PRO A 88 -17.74 -5.17 19.35
C PRO A 88 -17.99 -6.66 19.07
N ASP A 89 -18.87 -6.96 18.11
CA ASP A 89 -19.10 -8.33 17.63
C ASP A 89 -17.91 -8.86 16.81
N VAL A 90 -17.15 -7.94 16.19
CA VAL A 90 -15.90 -8.23 15.48
C VAL A 90 -14.98 -7.01 15.44
N VAL A 91 -13.68 -7.25 15.49
CA VAL A 91 -12.66 -6.22 15.28
C VAL A 91 -11.91 -6.50 13.99
N LEU A 92 -11.81 -5.52 13.10
CA LEU A 92 -11.03 -5.60 11.87
C LEU A 92 -9.67 -4.95 12.10
N VAL A 93 -8.62 -5.68 11.74
CA VAL A 93 -7.23 -5.21 11.72
C VAL A 93 -6.63 -5.40 10.33
N HIS A 94 -5.60 -4.66 9.98
CA HIS A 94 -5.06 -4.65 8.62
C HIS A 94 -3.57 -4.99 8.57
N GLY A 95 -3.20 -5.93 7.69
CA GLY A 95 -1.80 -6.23 7.35
C GLY A 95 -1.00 -6.79 8.53
N ASP A 96 0.10 -6.12 8.91
CA ASP A 96 1.17 -6.71 9.69
C ASP A 96 1.86 -5.77 10.68
N THR A 97 1.26 -4.60 10.94
CA THR A 97 1.84 -3.64 11.88
C THR A 97 1.76 -4.14 13.33
N SER A 98 2.50 -3.48 14.23
CA SER A 98 2.35 -3.72 15.67
C SER A 98 0.92 -3.40 16.14
N THR A 99 0.26 -2.40 15.55
CA THR A 99 -1.16 -2.11 15.82
C THR A 99 -2.05 -3.33 15.53
N THR A 100 -1.84 -3.96 14.37
CA THR A 100 -2.58 -5.14 13.93
C THR A 100 -2.40 -6.31 14.90
N PHE A 101 -1.16 -6.66 15.18
CA PHE A 101 -0.84 -7.80 16.06
C PHE A 101 -1.33 -7.59 17.50
N VAL A 102 -1.03 -6.44 18.09
CA VAL A 102 -1.35 -6.19 19.51
C VAL A 102 -2.86 -6.04 19.71
N THR A 103 -3.57 -5.41 18.78
CA THR A 103 -5.05 -5.35 18.82
C THR A 103 -5.66 -6.74 18.73
N ALA A 104 -5.17 -7.58 17.80
CA ALA A 104 -5.66 -8.95 17.67
C ALA A 104 -5.39 -9.79 18.93
N LEU A 105 -4.23 -9.61 19.57
CA LEU A 105 -3.91 -10.24 20.85
C LEU A 105 -4.86 -9.80 21.97
N ALA A 106 -5.16 -8.51 22.07
CA ALA A 106 -6.11 -7.98 23.05
C ALA A 106 -7.53 -8.56 22.83
N CYS A 107 -7.96 -8.64 21.58
CA CYS A 107 -9.22 -9.27 21.20
C CYS A 107 -9.27 -10.75 21.58
N PHE A 108 -8.18 -11.48 21.35
CA PHE A 108 -8.09 -12.89 21.76
C PHE A 108 -8.26 -13.08 23.26
N TYR A 109 -7.63 -12.23 24.10
CA TYR A 109 -7.80 -12.27 25.55
C TYR A 109 -9.21 -11.98 26.02
N LEU A 110 -9.93 -11.12 25.28
CA LEU A 110 -11.33 -10.77 25.58
C LEU A 110 -12.35 -11.64 24.83
N GLN A 111 -11.89 -12.66 24.08
CA GLN A 111 -12.71 -13.54 23.25
C GLN A 111 -13.57 -12.81 22.21
N ILE A 112 -13.06 -11.70 21.70
CA ILE A 112 -13.68 -10.94 20.62
C ILE A 112 -13.17 -11.46 19.28
N PRO A 113 -14.06 -11.82 18.34
CA PRO A 113 -13.65 -12.25 16.99
C PRO A 113 -12.83 -11.20 16.24
N VAL A 114 -11.81 -11.65 15.51
CA VAL A 114 -10.94 -10.80 14.69
C VAL A 114 -11.15 -11.09 13.21
N GLY A 115 -11.28 -10.05 12.40
CA GLY A 115 -11.16 -10.12 10.95
C GLY A 115 -9.83 -9.49 10.50
N HIS A 116 -9.05 -10.26 9.75
CA HIS A 116 -7.74 -9.84 9.23
C HIS A 116 -7.87 -9.41 7.77
N VAL A 117 -7.80 -8.12 7.52
CA VAL A 117 -7.77 -7.52 6.18
C VAL A 117 -6.33 -7.58 5.65
N GLU A 118 -6.14 -7.95 4.39
CA GLU A 118 -4.84 -8.25 3.77
C GLU A 118 -4.16 -9.49 4.40
N ALA A 119 -4.96 -10.54 4.65
CA ALA A 119 -4.49 -11.78 5.23
C ALA A 119 -3.74 -12.66 4.22
N GLY A 120 -2.73 -13.40 4.68
CA GLY A 120 -2.10 -14.48 3.89
C GLY A 120 -0.87 -14.08 3.07
N LEU A 121 -0.41 -12.84 3.14
CA LEU A 121 0.92 -12.47 2.62
C LEU A 121 2.01 -13.19 3.42
N ARG A 122 3.03 -13.78 2.75
CA ARG A 122 4.09 -14.54 3.42
C ARG A 122 5.45 -14.38 2.75
N THR A 123 6.48 -14.27 3.58
CA THR A 123 7.87 -14.51 3.21
C THR A 123 8.39 -15.78 3.84
N TYR A 124 7.73 -16.30 4.88
CA TYR A 124 8.15 -17.43 5.71
C TYR A 124 9.49 -17.24 6.43
N ASN A 125 10.00 -16.02 6.46
CA ASN A 125 11.17 -15.65 7.25
C ASN A 125 10.75 -14.59 8.28
N ILE A 126 10.50 -15.01 9.52
CA ILE A 126 10.00 -14.15 10.62
C ILE A 126 10.92 -12.96 10.95
N TYR A 127 12.13 -12.94 10.41
CA TYR A 127 13.10 -11.87 10.56
C TYR A 127 13.17 -10.95 9.32
N SER A 128 12.36 -11.24 8.26
CA SER A 128 12.40 -10.45 7.03
C SER A 128 11.05 -10.47 6.29
N PRO A 129 10.32 -9.34 6.23
CA PRO A 129 10.54 -8.08 6.98
C PRO A 129 10.33 -8.27 8.49
N TYR A 130 11.04 -7.49 9.29
CA TYR A 130 10.98 -7.56 10.75
C TYR A 130 10.38 -6.28 11.34
N PRO A 131 9.36 -6.37 12.21
CA PRO A 131 8.70 -7.57 12.79
C PRO A 131 7.47 -8.05 12.00
N GLU A 132 7.23 -7.53 10.78
CA GLU A 132 5.99 -7.65 10.02
C GLU A 132 5.63 -9.10 9.71
N GLU A 133 6.60 -9.93 9.30
CA GLU A 133 6.30 -11.34 8.97
C GLU A 133 5.81 -12.12 10.17
N PHE A 134 6.43 -11.91 11.35
CA PHE A 134 5.95 -12.51 12.59
C PHE A 134 4.52 -12.03 12.92
N ASN A 135 4.27 -10.73 12.84
CA ASN A 135 2.98 -10.14 13.16
C ASN A 135 1.87 -10.75 12.31
N ARG A 136 2.07 -10.86 10.97
CA ARG A 136 1.02 -11.39 10.08
C ARG A 136 0.75 -12.87 10.29
N GLN A 137 1.77 -13.67 10.58
CA GLN A 137 1.59 -15.07 10.93
C GLN A 137 0.83 -15.23 12.26
N ALA A 138 1.21 -14.48 13.29
CA ALA A 138 0.56 -14.52 14.59
C ALA A 138 -0.92 -14.09 14.54
N VAL A 139 -1.24 -13.04 13.80
CA VAL A 139 -2.63 -12.61 13.58
C VAL A 139 -3.44 -13.67 12.87
N SER A 140 -2.86 -14.37 11.89
CA SER A 140 -3.54 -15.46 11.19
C SER A 140 -3.97 -16.58 12.14
N ILE A 141 -3.21 -16.87 13.20
CA ILE A 141 -3.56 -17.94 14.16
C ILE A 141 -4.92 -17.67 14.82
N ILE A 142 -5.20 -16.43 15.18
CA ILE A 142 -6.35 -16.04 16.00
C ILE A 142 -7.51 -15.44 15.19
N SER A 143 -7.31 -15.14 13.92
CA SER A 143 -8.35 -14.53 13.06
C SER A 143 -9.46 -15.51 12.73
N LYS A 144 -10.71 -15.08 12.95
CA LYS A 144 -11.92 -15.79 12.55
C LYS A 144 -12.23 -15.56 11.06
N PHE A 145 -12.03 -14.35 10.56
CA PHE A 145 -12.23 -14.00 9.15
C PHE A 145 -10.90 -13.59 8.54
N ASN A 146 -10.52 -14.19 7.41
CA ASN A 146 -9.26 -13.92 6.72
C ASN A 146 -9.60 -13.39 5.32
N PHE A 147 -9.49 -12.07 5.13
CA PHE A 147 -9.74 -11.41 3.86
C PHE A 147 -8.45 -11.35 3.06
N ALA A 148 -8.27 -12.33 2.18
CA ALA A 148 -7.06 -12.50 1.37
C ALA A 148 -7.12 -11.59 0.12
N PRO A 149 -6.06 -10.85 -0.21
CA PRO A 149 -6.05 -9.99 -1.40
C PRO A 149 -5.98 -10.79 -2.70
N THR A 150 -5.36 -11.97 -2.68
CA THR A 150 -5.15 -12.80 -3.88
C THR A 150 -5.39 -14.28 -3.61
N GLU A 151 -5.48 -15.07 -4.68
CA GLU A 151 -5.55 -16.52 -4.56
C GLU A 151 -4.26 -17.12 -3.96
N LEU A 152 -3.08 -16.54 -4.25
CA LEU A 152 -1.83 -16.96 -3.63
C LEU A 152 -1.86 -16.76 -2.11
N SER A 153 -2.37 -15.63 -1.65
CA SER A 153 -2.54 -15.36 -0.23
C SER A 153 -3.48 -16.37 0.45
N LYS A 154 -4.59 -16.74 -0.22
CA LYS A 154 -5.47 -17.82 0.23
C LYS A 154 -4.73 -19.16 0.31
N GLN A 155 -3.94 -19.52 -0.71
CA GLN A 155 -3.17 -20.77 -0.72
C GLN A 155 -2.16 -20.83 0.43
N ASN A 156 -1.54 -19.72 0.80
CA ASN A 156 -0.65 -19.65 1.95
C ASN A 156 -1.41 -19.99 3.25
N LEU A 157 -2.58 -19.42 3.45
CA LEU A 157 -3.41 -19.70 4.63
C LEU A 157 -3.88 -21.16 4.68
N LEU A 158 -4.28 -21.73 3.53
CA LEU A 158 -4.65 -23.16 3.44
C LEU A 158 -3.49 -24.08 3.77
N LYS A 159 -2.26 -23.78 3.31
CA LYS A 159 -1.05 -24.55 3.66
C LYS A 159 -0.76 -24.52 5.16
N GLU A 160 -1.15 -23.47 5.85
CA GLU A 160 -1.03 -23.32 7.30
C GLU A 160 -2.16 -23.98 8.08
N GLY A 161 -3.07 -24.67 7.39
CA GLY A 161 -4.17 -25.42 8.00
C GLY A 161 -5.35 -24.54 8.42
N LYS A 162 -5.48 -23.34 7.86
CA LYS A 162 -6.68 -22.52 8.08
C LYS A 162 -7.90 -23.16 7.46
N ASP A 163 -9.04 -23.05 8.17
CA ASP A 163 -10.34 -23.49 7.66
C ASP A 163 -10.68 -22.76 6.37
N PRO A 164 -10.93 -23.46 5.26
CA PRO A 164 -11.31 -22.86 3.98
C PRO A 164 -12.51 -21.90 4.10
N ASP A 165 -13.48 -22.21 4.98
CA ASP A 165 -14.69 -21.40 5.17
C ASP A 165 -14.41 -20.09 5.93
N SER A 166 -13.23 -19.93 6.50
CA SER A 166 -12.75 -18.70 7.15
C SER A 166 -11.99 -17.76 6.21
N ILE A 167 -11.74 -18.18 4.94
CA ILE A 167 -10.89 -17.45 4.00
C ILE A 167 -11.70 -16.92 2.83
N TYR A 168 -11.66 -15.61 2.62
CA TYR A 168 -12.38 -14.89 1.58
C TYR A 168 -11.39 -14.16 0.67
N VAL A 169 -11.35 -14.49 -0.62
CA VAL A 169 -10.55 -13.73 -1.59
C VAL A 169 -11.34 -12.51 -1.99
N THR A 170 -10.90 -11.34 -1.52
CA THR A 170 -11.64 -10.08 -1.67
C THR A 170 -11.00 -9.12 -2.67
N GLY A 171 -9.72 -9.24 -2.92
CA GLY A 171 -8.90 -8.19 -3.51
C GLY A 171 -8.27 -7.30 -2.42
N ASN A 172 -7.40 -6.39 -2.83
CA ASN A 172 -6.73 -5.45 -1.93
C ASN A 172 -7.52 -4.13 -1.86
N THR A 173 -7.82 -3.70 -0.65
CA THR A 173 -8.55 -2.44 -0.37
C THR A 173 -7.78 -1.17 -0.77
N ALA A 174 -6.47 -1.27 -1.07
CA ALA A 174 -5.70 -0.20 -1.69
C ALA A 174 -6.29 0.23 -3.04
N ILE A 175 -6.86 -0.72 -3.80
CA ILE A 175 -7.47 -0.44 -5.10
C ILE A 175 -8.80 0.30 -4.94
N ASP A 176 -9.56 -0.03 -3.89
CA ASP A 176 -10.77 0.70 -3.52
C ASP A 176 -10.48 2.16 -3.18
N ALA A 177 -9.33 2.42 -2.55
CA ALA A 177 -8.90 3.77 -2.20
C ALA A 177 -8.80 4.69 -3.41
N LEU A 178 -8.36 4.18 -4.55
CA LEU A 178 -8.22 4.95 -5.79
C LEU A 178 -9.54 5.53 -6.31
N LYS A 179 -10.67 4.86 -6.04
CA LYS A 179 -12.01 5.36 -6.41
C LYS A 179 -12.35 6.70 -5.72
N THR A 180 -11.79 6.93 -4.53
CA THR A 180 -12.01 8.17 -3.76
C THR A 180 -10.96 9.22 -4.08
N THR A 181 -9.72 8.80 -4.24
CA THR A 181 -8.58 9.72 -4.34
C THR A 181 -8.28 10.18 -5.76
N VAL A 182 -8.52 9.36 -6.78
CA VAL A 182 -8.34 9.76 -8.18
C VAL A 182 -9.56 10.54 -8.65
N ARG A 183 -9.33 11.80 -9.10
CA ARG A 183 -10.40 12.73 -9.52
C ARG A 183 -10.11 13.25 -10.91
N GLU A 184 -11.11 13.24 -11.80
CA GLU A 184 -10.97 13.76 -13.16
C GLU A 184 -10.64 15.26 -13.19
N SER A 185 -11.28 16.02 -12.32
CA SER A 185 -11.09 17.48 -12.20
C SER A 185 -9.82 17.89 -11.44
N TYR A 186 -8.98 16.93 -11.03
CA TYR A 186 -7.76 17.25 -10.28
C TYR A 186 -6.74 17.96 -11.16
N THR A 187 -6.17 19.05 -10.64
CA THR A 187 -5.12 19.85 -11.28
C THR A 187 -3.96 20.08 -10.31
N HIS A 188 -2.76 20.13 -10.85
CA HIS A 188 -1.56 20.44 -10.08
C HIS A 188 -0.52 21.10 -11.00
N PRO A 189 0.25 22.10 -10.54
CA PRO A 189 1.24 22.79 -11.38
C PRO A 189 2.21 21.85 -12.09
N GLU A 190 2.70 20.80 -11.40
CA GLU A 190 3.61 19.81 -11.97
C GLU A 190 2.96 19.00 -13.11
N LEU A 191 1.67 18.69 -13.00
CA LEU A 191 0.95 17.98 -14.07
C LEU A 191 0.67 18.89 -15.26
N GLU A 192 0.40 20.17 -15.04
CA GLU A 192 0.29 21.14 -16.14
C GLU A 192 1.63 21.36 -16.84
N TRP A 193 2.75 21.41 -16.08
CA TRP A 193 4.09 21.42 -16.65
C TRP A 193 4.38 20.19 -17.53
N ALA A 194 3.93 19.01 -17.11
CA ALA A 194 4.14 17.75 -17.84
C ALA A 194 3.20 17.56 -19.04
N LYS A 195 2.23 18.46 -19.23
CA LYS A 195 1.19 18.32 -20.25
C LYS A 195 1.76 18.21 -21.66
N GLY A 196 1.25 17.26 -22.43
CA GLY A 196 1.71 16.98 -23.80
C GLY A 196 2.96 16.13 -23.90
N SER A 197 3.56 15.71 -22.79
CA SER A 197 4.67 14.78 -22.73
C SER A 197 4.22 13.40 -22.20
N ARG A 198 5.07 12.39 -22.40
CA ARG A 198 4.93 11.10 -21.71
C ARG A 198 5.50 11.24 -20.30
N LEU A 199 4.62 11.37 -19.31
CA LEU A 199 5.02 11.55 -17.91
C LEU A 199 5.48 10.24 -17.29
N ILE A 200 6.69 10.22 -16.76
CA ILE A 200 7.24 9.12 -15.96
C ILE A 200 7.19 9.50 -14.50
N MET A 201 6.62 8.62 -13.67
CA MET A 201 6.69 8.77 -12.22
C MET A 201 7.79 7.90 -11.66
N ILE A 202 8.68 8.50 -10.87
CA ILE A 202 9.81 7.80 -10.24
C ILE A 202 9.56 7.74 -8.74
N THR A 203 9.74 6.56 -8.15
CA THR A 203 9.79 6.39 -6.70
C THR A 203 10.90 5.41 -6.34
N ALA A 204 11.91 5.86 -5.64
CA ALA A 204 13.05 5.04 -5.22
C ALA A 204 13.54 5.51 -3.84
N HIS A 205 13.52 4.64 -2.84
CA HIS A 205 13.86 4.99 -1.47
C HIS A 205 14.20 3.79 -0.58
N ARG A 206 14.18 2.58 -1.11
CA ARG A 206 14.45 1.38 -0.32
C ARG A 206 15.88 1.34 0.20
N ARG A 207 16.06 0.89 1.44
CA ARG A 207 17.38 0.85 2.11
C ARG A 207 18.34 -0.10 1.40
N GLU A 208 17.82 -1.22 0.88
CA GLU A 208 18.59 -2.20 0.11
C GLU A 208 19.17 -1.65 -1.19
N ASN A 209 18.57 -0.58 -1.71
CA ASN A 209 18.97 0.06 -2.96
C ASN A 209 19.92 1.26 -2.77
N LEU A 210 20.20 1.66 -1.52
CA LEU A 210 21.08 2.80 -1.27
C LEU A 210 22.53 2.53 -1.78
N GLY A 211 23.19 3.57 -2.27
CA GLY A 211 24.54 3.50 -2.80
C GLY A 211 24.58 3.14 -4.28
N GLU A 212 25.43 2.20 -4.68
CA GLU A 212 25.65 1.86 -6.09
C GLU A 212 24.38 1.38 -6.84
N PRO A 213 23.50 0.56 -6.27
CA PRO A 213 22.27 0.20 -6.96
C PRO A 213 21.43 1.42 -7.37
N MET A 214 21.28 2.39 -6.49
CA MET A 214 20.52 3.62 -6.78
C MET A 214 21.21 4.50 -7.82
N ARG A 215 22.54 4.54 -7.82
CA ARG A 215 23.33 5.22 -8.87
C ARG A 215 23.10 4.60 -10.23
N HIS A 216 23.10 3.27 -10.34
CA HIS A 216 22.80 2.55 -11.58
C HIS A 216 21.38 2.85 -12.07
N MET A 217 20.38 2.84 -11.18
CA MET A 217 19.00 3.19 -11.52
C MET A 217 18.92 4.59 -12.13
N PHE A 218 19.50 5.58 -11.48
CA PHE A 218 19.39 6.97 -11.93
C PHE A 218 20.22 7.24 -13.18
N LYS A 219 21.37 6.59 -13.38
CA LYS A 219 22.13 6.62 -14.64
C LYS A 219 21.29 6.07 -15.80
N ALA A 220 20.64 4.92 -15.60
CA ALA A 220 19.77 4.34 -16.62
C ALA A 220 18.62 5.28 -16.99
N ILE A 221 17.96 5.87 -15.99
CA ILE A 221 16.88 6.84 -16.20
C ILE A 221 17.40 8.05 -16.99
N ARG A 222 18.53 8.61 -16.61
CA ARG A 222 19.14 9.74 -17.31
C ARG A 222 19.43 9.44 -18.76
N ARG A 223 20.06 8.30 -19.07
CA ARG A 223 20.34 7.87 -20.45
C ARG A 223 19.06 7.80 -21.30
N VAL A 224 18.01 7.21 -20.78
CA VAL A 224 16.72 7.13 -21.50
C VAL A 224 16.12 8.53 -21.71
N MET A 225 16.17 9.40 -20.71
CA MET A 225 15.68 10.78 -20.83
C MET A 225 16.45 11.57 -21.92
N ASP A 226 17.76 11.33 -22.09
CA ASP A 226 18.57 11.99 -23.10
C ASP A 226 18.20 11.55 -24.53
N GLU A 227 17.70 10.33 -24.70
CA GLU A 227 17.31 9.76 -26.01
C GLU A 227 15.83 10.04 -26.35
N HIS A 228 14.99 10.38 -25.37
CA HIS A 228 13.56 10.59 -25.54
C HIS A 228 13.12 12.02 -25.13
N PRO A 229 13.25 13.02 -26.01
CA PRO A 229 12.96 14.42 -25.65
C PRO A 229 11.49 14.71 -25.38
N ASP A 230 10.56 13.83 -25.74
CA ASP A 230 9.12 13.92 -25.48
C ASP A 230 8.73 13.35 -24.10
N VAL A 231 9.70 12.87 -23.32
CA VAL A 231 9.50 12.32 -21.99
C VAL A 231 9.81 13.36 -20.92
N LYS A 232 8.98 13.45 -19.91
CA LYS A 232 9.22 14.20 -18.68
C LYS A 232 9.09 13.28 -17.47
N ALA A 233 9.82 13.56 -16.42
CA ALA A 233 9.80 12.76 -15.20
C ALA A 233 9.48 13.62 -13.98
N ILE A 234 8.68 13.08 -13.06
CA ILE A 234 8.45 13.65 -11.73
C ILE A 234 8.90 12.63 -10.69
N TYR A 235 9.74 13.08 -9.78
CA TYR A 235 10.24 12.29 -8.68
C TYR A 235 9.89 12.92 -7.33
N PRO A 236 8.77 12.52 -6.69
CA PRO A 236 8.49 12.85 -5.30
C PRO A 236 9.53 12.18 -4.41
N ILE A 237 10.54 12.94 -3.98
CA ILE A 237 11.74 12.37 -3.38
C ILE A 237 11.57 12.11 -1.89
N HIS A 238 12.10 11.01 -1.41
CA HIS A 238 12.12 10.67 0.00
C HIS A 238 13.01 11.64 0.82
N MET A 239 12.67 11.86 2.09
CA MET A 239 13.38 12.80 2.98
C MET A 239 14.80 12.35 3.34
N ASN A 240 15.20 11.11 3.06
CA ASN A 240 16.53 10.59 3.36
C ASN A 240 17.61 11.38 2.61
N PRO A 241 18.58 12.01 3.31
CA PRO A 241 19.63 12.82 2.68
C PRO A 241 20.46 12.07 1.65
N VAL A 242 20.74 10.78 1.88
CA VAL A 242 21.51 9.94 0.94
C VAL A 242 20.78 9.78 -0.40
N VAL A 243 19.44 9.62 -0.36
CA VAL A 243 18.63 9.54 -1.60
C VAL A 243 18.68 10.87 -2.33
N ARG A 244 18.57 11.99 -1.60
CA ARG A 244 18.59 13.35 -2.18
C ARG A 244 19.92 13.66 -2.85
N GLU A 245 21.03 13.31 -2.19
CA GLU A 245 22.38 13.50 -2.75
C GLU A 245 22.57 12.76 -4.07
N ILE A 246 22.21 11.47 -4.12
CA ILE A 246 22.35 10.65 -5.33
C ILE A 246 21.39 11.15 -6.43
N ALA A 247 20.17 11.52 -6.09
CA ALA A 247 19.21 12.05 -7.06
C ALA A 247 19.70 13.37 -7.68
N ASP A 248 20.24 14.26 -6.88
CA ASP A 248 20.78 15.54 -7.33
C ASP A 248 21.99 15.34 -8.26
N GLU A 249 22.86 14.38 -7.93
CA GLU A 249 24.05 14.03 -8.74
C GLU A 249 23.68 13.55 -10.16
N PHE A 250 22.65 12.70 -10.30
CA PHE A 250 22.35 12.03 -11.57
C PHE A 250 21.14 12.60 -12.30
N LEU A 251 20.14 13.09 -11.58
CA LEU A 251 18.88 13.58 -12.16
C LEU A 251 18.76 15.10 -12.10
N GLY A 252 19.59 15.76 -11.30
CA GLY A 252 19.61 17.22 -11.21
C GLY A 252 20.06 17.89 -12.51
N GLY A 253 19.63 19.16 -12.71
CA GLY A 253 20.06 19.99 -13.83
C GLY A 253 19.44 19.66 -15.19
N ASP A 254 18.42 18.81 -15.25
CA ASP A 254 17.60 18.59 -16.46
C ASP A 254 16.21 19.16 -16.26
N ASP A 255 15.84 20.18 -17.03
CA ASP A 255 14.53 20.83 -16.96
C ASP A 255 13.35 19.91 -17.28
N ARG A 256 13.60 18.68 -17.73
CA ARG A 256 12.60 17.64 -17.97
C ARG A 256 12.41 16.69 -16.80
N ILE A 257 13.21 16.85 -15.73
CA ILE A 257 13.12 16.02 -14.51
C ILE A 257 12.85 16.94 -13.33
N HIS A 258 11.65 16.86 -12.79
CA HIS A 258 11.28 17.59 -11.58
C HIS A 258 11.42 16.70 -10.35
N ILE A 259 12.39 17.00 -9.50
CA ILE A 259 12.54 16.43 -8.17
C ILE A 259 11.72 17.31 -7.22
N ILE A 260 10.66 16.76 -6.65
CA ILE A 260 9.71 17.50 -5.80
C ILE A 260 9.64 16.91 -4.40
N GLU A 261 9.05 17.67 -3.47
CA GLU A 261 8.80 17.16 -2.12
C GLU A 261 7.81 15.99 -2.12
N PRO A 262 7.81 15.14 -1.07
CA PRO A 262 6.89 14.02 -0.98
C PRO A 262 5.43 14.46 -1.10
N LEU A 263 4.66 13.74 -1.91
CA LEU A 263 3.24 14.00 -2.12
C LEU A 263 2.37 13.36 -1.02
N ASP A 264 1.24 13.97 -0.73
CA ASP A 264 0.19 13.31 0.03
C ASP A 264 -0.49 12.20 -0.80
N VAL A 265 -1.43 11.47 -0.20
CA VAL A 265 -2.07 10.32 -0.87
C VAL A 265 -2.94 10.76 -2.05
N LEU A 266 -3.61 11.89 -1.94
CA LEU A 266 -4.51 12.39 -2.97
C LEU A 266 -3.71 12.86 -4.19
N ASP A 267 -2.68 13.65 -3.96
CA ASP A 267 -1.76 14.11 -5.01
C ASP A 267 -1.07 12.90 -5.67
N PHE A 268 -0.52 12.00 -4.85
CA PHE A 268 0.21 10.84 -5.33
C PHE A 268 -0.61 9.96 -6.27
N HIS A 269 -1.85 9.60 -5.90
CA HIS A 269 -2.72 8.78 -6.72
C HIS A 269 -3.15 9.49 -8.01
N ASN A 270 -3.34 10.82 -7.97
CA ASN A 270 -3.64 11.60 -9.16
C ASN A 270 -2.44 11.71 -10.11
N PHE A 271 -1.22 11.78 -9.59
CA PHE A 271 0.00 11.72 -10.39
C PHE A 271 0.18 10.33 -11.03
N LEU A 272 -0.01 9.26 -10.26
CA LEU A 272 0.00 7.89 -10.81
C LEU A 272 -1.00 7.74 -11.97
N SER A 273 -2.22 8.22 -11.77
CA SER A 273 -3.30 8.07 -12.78
C SER A 273 -3.02 8.81 -14.09
N ARG A 274 -2.18 9.85 -14.07
CA ARG A 274 -1.80 10.67 -15.23
C ARG A 274 -0.43 10.32 -15.80
N SER A 275 0.28 9.42 -15.15
CA SER A 275 1.58 8.95 -15.64
C SER A 275 1.41 8.03 -16.85
N TYR A 276 2.41 8.02 -17.72
CA TYR A 276 2.55 7.07 -18.81
C TYR A 276 3.12 5.75 -18.29
N LEU A 277 4.21 5.81 -17.53
CA LEU A 277 4.95 4.66 -17.00
C LEU A 277 5.44 4.98 -15.59
N ILE A 278 5.56 3.96 -14.75
CA ILE A 278 6.04 4.06 -13.36
C ILE A 278 7.36 3.30 -13.21
N LEU A 279 8.36 3.96 -12.65
CA LEU A 279 9.62 3.37 -12.20
C LEU A 279 9.61 3.36 -10.67
N THR A 280 9.63 2.18 -10.04
CA THR A 280 9.43 2.11 -8.60
C THR A 280 10.23 0.99 -7.92
N ASP A 281 10.63 1.22 -6.66
CA ASP A 281 11.06 0.17 -5.73
C ASP A 281 10.03 -0.10 -4.62
N SER A 282 8.87 0.58 -4.64
CA SER A 282 7.82 0.46 -3.64
C SER A 282 6.91 -0.75 -3.88
N GLY A 283 6.53 -1.45 -2.78
CA GLY A 283 5.60 -2.57 -2.83
C GLY A 283 4.16 -2.16 -3.17
N GLY A 284 3.61 -1.14 -2.52
CA GLY A 284 2.21 -0.72 -2.71
C GLY A 284 1.90 -0.28 -4.13
N ILE A 285 2.83 0.44 -4.77
CA ILE A 285 2.66 0.92 -6.14
C ILE A 285 2.51 -0.22 -7.15
N GLN A 286 3.13 -1.38 -6.88
CA GLN A 286 2.99 -2.59 -7.69
C GLN A 286 1.55 -3.12 -7.74
N GLU A 287 0.72 -2.76 -6.79
CA GLU A 287 -0.70 -3.13 -6.74
C GLU A 287 -1.59 -2.00 -7.29
N GLU A 288 -1.29 -0.76 -6.95
CA GLU A 288 -2.09 0.42 -7.26
C GLU A 288 -1.97 0.86 -8.73
N ALA A 289 -0.75 1.00 -9.25
CA ALA A 289 -0.51 1.52 -10.59
C ALA A 289 -1.11 0.65 -11.71
N PRO A 290 -1.03 -0.70 -11.66
CA PRO A 290 -1.70 -1.55 -12.64
C PRO A 290 -3.22 -1.39 -12.68
N SER A 291 -3.87 -1.11 -11.54
CA SER A 291 -5.32 -0.88 -11.50
C SER A 291 -5.74 0.40 -12.23
N LEU A 292 -4.80 1.33 -12.42
CA LEU A 292 -4.97 2.54 -13.21
C LEU A 292 -4.53 2.35 -14.68
N GLY A 293 -4.20 1.10 -15.07
CA GLY A 293 -3.71 0.78 -16.41
C GLY A 293 -2.33 1.39 -16.69
N LYS A 294 -1.46 1.45 -15.68
CA LYS A 294 -0.10 1.99 -15.82
C LYS A 294 0.93 0.87 -15.76
N PRO A 295 1.73 0.68 -16.82
CA PRO A 295 2.87 -0.24 -16.78
C PRO A 295 3.86 0.15 -15.68
N VAL A 296 4.43 -0.86 -15.01
CA VAL A 296 5.34 -0.66 -13.88
C VAL A 296 6.64 -1.42 -14.11
N LEU A 297 7.75 -0.73 -14.05
CA LEU A 297 9.09 -1.31 -13.94
C LEU A 297 9.54 -1.28 -12.48
N VAL A 298 9.72 -2.46 -11.92
CA VAL A 298 10.11 -2.64 -10.52
C VAL A 298 11.63 -2.73 -10.44
N MET A 299 12.26 -1.68 -9.92
CA MET A 299 13.71 -1.54 -9.77
C MET A 299 14.19 -2.23 -8.48
N ARG A 300 14.05 -3.55 -8.47
CA ARG A 300 14.45 -4.45 -7.37
C ARG A 300 14.92 -5.78 -7.93
N ASP A 301 15.74 -6.50 -7.17
CA ASP A 301 16.16 -7.86 -7.52
C ASP A 301 15.10 -8.91 -7.16
N THR A 302 14.26 -8.60 -6.17
CA THR A 302 13.17 -9.48 -5.72
C THR A 302 11.91 -8.68 -5.43
N THR A 303 10.76 -9.33 -5.53
CA THR A 303 9.47 -8.76 -5.10
C THR A 303 8.66 -9.78 -4.32
N GLU A 304 7.94 -9.31 -3.33
CA GLU A 304 6.93 -10.08 -2.58
C GLU A 304 5.57 -10.13 -3.31
N ARG A 305 5.53 -9.65 -4.56
CA ARG A 305 4.31 -9.57 -5.41
C ARG A 305 4.49 -10.27 -6.76
N PRO A 306 4.79 -11.58 -6.75
CA PRO A 306 5.07 -12.32 -7.99
C PRO A 306 3.85 -12.42 -8.92
N GLU A 307 2.63 -12.28 -8.37
CA GLU A 307 1.38 -12.36 -9.15
C GLU A 307 1.31 -11.28 -10.23
N GLY A 308 1.78 -10.07 -9.96
CA GLY A 308 1.81 -8.98 -10.93
C GLY A 308 2.76 -9.24 -12.10
N ILE A 309 3.88 -9.95 -11.84
CA ILE A 309 4.81 -10.38 -12.89
C ILE A 309 4.15 -11.44 -13.76
N VAL A 310 3.54 -12.46 -13.15
CA VAL A 310 2.84 -13.55 -13.88
C VAL A 310 1.67 -12.99 -14.70
N ALA A 311 0.94 -12.02 -14.16
CA ALA A 311 -0.16 -11.36 -14.86
C ALA A 311 0.31 -10.42 -15.98
N GLY A 312 1.60 -10.05 -16.02
CA GLY A 312 2.17 -9.13 -17.00
C GLY A 312 1.88 -7.65 -16.74
N THR A 313 1.43 -7.30 -15.53
CA THR A 313 1.19 -5.90 -15.13
C THR A 313 2.46 -5.20 -14.65
N LEU A 314 3.44 -5.99 -14.22
CA LEU A 314 4.73 -5.55 -13.68
C LEU A 314 5.87 -6.24 -14.40
N LYS A 315 7.00 -5.56 -14.46
CA LYS A 315 8.26 -6.16 -14.89
C LYS A 315 9.34 -5.91 -13.84
N LEU A 316 9.94 -6.98 -13.33
CA LEU A 316 11.07 -6.91 -12.41
C LEU A 316 12.34 -6.66 -13.22
N VAL A 317 12.97 -5.49 -13.06
CA VAL A 317 14.12 -5.06 -13.89
C VAL A 317 15.43 -5.05 -13.12
N GLY A 318 15.42 -5.45 -11.84
CA GLY A 318 16.63 -5.42 -11.03
C GLY A 318 17.12 -4.01 -10.75
N THR A 319 18.40 -3.92 -10.42
CA THR A 319 19.07 -2.66 -10.08
C THR A 319 20.23 -2.31 -11.02
N GLU A 320 20.47 -3.14 -12.03
CA GLU A 320 21.56 -2.96 -12.99
C GLU A 320 21.19 -1.95 -14.08
N GLU A 321 22.12 -1.02 -14.37
CA GLU A 321 21.92 0.08 -15.32
C GLU A 321 21.42 -0.39 -16.69
N GLU A 322 22.09 -1.37 -17.30
CA GLU A 322 21.77 -1.84 -18.66
C GLU A 322 20.38 -2.51 -18.72
N THR A 323 20.00 -3.25 -17.71
CA THR A 323 18.69 -3.91 -17.67
C THR A 323 17.57 -2.87 -17.59
N ILE A 324 17.70 -1.89 -16.69
CA ILE A 324 16.72 -0.81 -16.53
C ILE A 324 16.64 0.03 -17.80
N TYR A 325 17.78 0.41 -18.37
CA TYR A 325 17.84 1.19 -19.61
C TYR A 325 17.12 0.47 -20.76
N ASN A 326 17.42 -0.81 -20.99
CA ASN A 326 16.85 -1.58 -22.08
C ASN A 326 15.32 -1.73 -21.92
N GLU A 327 14.84 -2.06 -20.74
CA GLU A 327 13.41 -2.26 -20.49
C GLU A 327 12.61 -0.96 -20.50
N PHE A 328 13.18 0.12 -19.98
CA PHE A 328 12.56 1.43 -20.03
C PHE A 328 12.48 1.98 -21.46
N SER A 329 13.59 1.93 -22.22
CA SER A 329 13.62 2.34 -23.63
C SER A 329 12.67 1.50 -24.48
N ARG A 330 12.56 0.18 -24.19
CA ARG A 330 11.67 -0.72 -24.90
C ARG A 330 10.19 -0.33 -24.70
N LEU A 331 9.74 -0.06 -23.47
CA LEU A 331 8.37 0.37 -23.22
C LEU A 331 8.04 1.77 -23.79
N LEU A 332 9.03 2.60 -24.03
CA LEU A 332 8.85 3.87 -24.72
C LEU A 332 8.78 3.72 -26.26
N SER A 333 9.39 2.68 -26.83
CA SER A 333 9.54 2.48 -28.27
C SER A 333 8.59 1.42 -28.83
N ASP A 334 8.28 0.38 -28.05
CA ASP A 334 7.40 -0.71 -28.45
C ASP A 334 5.97 -0.50 -27.92
N LYS A 335 5.11 0.00 -28.80
CA LYS A 335 3.72 0.28 -28.47
C LYS A 335 2.91 -0.99 -28.15
N GLU A 336 3.24 -2.12 -28.79
CA GLU A 336 2.49 -3.37 -28.58
C GLU A 336 2.78 -3.90 -27.18
N GLU A 337 4.03 -3.91 -26.77
CA GLU A 337 4.41 -4.32 -25.42
C GLU A 337 3.85 -3.39 -24.34
N TYR A 338 3.94 -2.08 -24.55
CA TYR A 338 3.32 -1.11 -23.65
C TYR A 338 1.80 -1.36 -23.47
N GLU A 339 1.07 -1.53 -24.58
CA GLU A 339 -0.37 -1.78 -24.54
C GLU A 339 -0.71 -3.14 -23.94
N ALA A 340 0.15 -4.16 -24.11
CA ALA A 340 -0.04 -5.46 -23.47
C ALA A 340 0.05 -5.33 -21.94
N MET A 341 1.07 -4.64 -21.41
CA MET A 341 1.18 -4.39 -19.97
C MET A 341 0.05 -3.52 -19.45
N ARG A 342 -0.31 -2.47 -20.17
CA ARG A 342 -1.37 -1.52 -19.80
C ARG A 342 -2.74 -2.19 -19.65
N LYS A 343 -3.03 -3.19 -20.48
CA LYS A 343 -4.31 -3.91 -20.53
C LYS A 343 -4.32 -5.20 -19.72
N ALA A 344 -3.20 -5.60 -19.17
CA ALA A 344 -3.12 -6.82 -18.37
C ALA A 344 -4.03 -6.71 -17.13
N SER A 345 -4.67 -7.83 -16.79
CA SER A 345 -5.58 -7.88 -15.65
C SER A 345 -4.82 -7.76 -14.34
N ASN A 346 -5.21 -6.83 -13.48
CA ASN A 346 -4.58 -6.66 -12.17
C ASN A 346 -4.98 -7.80 -11.22
N PRO A 347 -4.02 -8.64 -10.75
CA PRO A 347 -4.32 -9.76 -9.87
C PRO A 347 -4.71 -9.34 -8.45
N TYR A 348 -4.46 -8.09 -8.08
CA TYR A 348 -4.70 -7.58 -6.73
C TYR A 348 -6.12 -7.05 -6.51
N GLY A 349 -6.97 -7.06 -7.53
CA GLY A 349 -8.38 -6.74 -7.39
C GLY A 349 -8.90 -5.75 -8.43
N ASP A 350 -10.19 -5.46 -8.29
CA ASP A 350 -11.01 -4.66 -9.22
C ASP A 350 -11.64 -3.43 -8.54
N GLY A 351 -11.25 -3.15 -7.29
CA GLY A 351 -11.76 -2.04 -6.50
C GLY A 351 -13.11 -2.31 -5.82
N HIS A 352 -13.48 -3.56 -5.63
CA HIS A 352 -14.68 -3.98 -4.89
C HIS A 352 -14.35 -4.83 -3.66
N ALA A 353 -13.12 -4.70 -3.13
CA ALA A 353 -12.71 -5.46 -1.95
C ALA A 353 -13.51 -5.06 -0.71
N CYS A 354 -13.73 -3.77 -0.50
CA CYS A 354 -14.49 -3.26 0.63
C CYS A 354 -15.95 -3.74 0.62
N GLU A 355 -16.59 -3.77 -0.56
CA GLU A 355 -17.94 -4.29 -0.72
C GLU A 355 -18.02 -5.78 -0.34
N ARG A 356 -17.07 -6.60 -0.84
CA ARG A 356 -17.00 -8.04 -0.52
C ARG A 356 -16.79 -8.29 0.97
N ILE A 357 -15.90 -7.53 1.61
CA ILE A 357 -15.67 -7.62 3.06
C ILE A 357 -16.96 -7.29 3.82
N ALA A 358 -17.63 -6.18 3.46
CA ALA A 358 -18.88 -5.77 4.08
C ALA A 358 -19.98 -6.83 3.92
N ASP A 359 -20.13 -7.42 2.73
CA ASP A 359 -21.12 -8.47 2.47
C ASP A 359 -20.87 -9.73 3.32
N VAL A 360 -19.59 -10.15 3.45
CA VAL A 360 -19.22 -11.26 4.34
C VAL A 360 -19.62 -10.96 5.78
N LEU A 361 -19.33 -9.76 6.28
CA LEU A 361 -19.66 -9.40 7.66
C LEU A 361 -21.18 -9.33 7.91
N VAL A 362 -21.94 -8.79 6.96
CA VAL A 362 -23.42 -8.76 7.07
C VAL A 362 -24.00 -10.19 7.12
N ASN A 363 -23.44 -11.12 6.34
CA ASN A 363 -23.95 -12.49 6.24
C ASN A 363 -23.47 -13.42 7.37
N GLN A 364 -22.34 -13.11 8.02
CA GLN A 364 -21.70 -14.02 8.98
C GLN A 364 -21.82 -13.56 10.46
N LEU A 365 -22.19 -12.33 10.73
CA LEU A 365 -22.42 -11.79 12.08
C LEU A 365 -23.90 -11.83 12.47
#